data_f035c597156f63bcecf52549fb5ed7fe
#
_entry.id   f035c597156f63bcecf52549fb5ed7fe
#
_cell.length_a   1.000
_cell.length_b   1.000
_cell.length_c   1.000
_cell.angle_alpha   90.00
_cell.angle_beta   90.00
_cell.angle_gamma   90.00
#
_symmetry.space_group_name_H-M   'P 1'
#
loop_
_entity.id
_entity.type
_entity.pdbx_description
1 polymer ?
#
loop_
_entity_poly.entity_id
_entity_poly.type
_entity_poly.pdbx_seq_one_letter_code
_entity_poly.pdbx_strand_id
1 'polypeptide(L)'
;MNNTNEKLFNKGFIAITFINFIVYLVYYLLMVIIAVIAQSNLHASLGQAGLASGIYIIGTLLARLLIGKKLELIGRKATLRYGALFYLLTTIAYLYVPVIPVLYLVRFLNGFGYGALSTATNTIVTAYIPKARHGEGINYYGLSTSLAAAIGPFLGLILLNTTDFHFIVAFSIVLVLIITIMCYLFPVKNVKLSEEHIKALNQSTFDSFIEKKALFIAFMAF
;
A
#
# COMPACT_ATOMS: atom_id res chain seq x y z
N MET A 1 21.64 -28.38 -10.84
CA MET A 1 22.71 -27.53 -10.29
C MET A 1 22.02 -26.33 -9.63
N ASN A 2 21.97 -26.31 -8.31
CA ASN A 2 21.38 -25.19 -7.55
C ASN A 2 22.35 -24.02 -7.59
N ASN A 3 22.01 -22.96 -8.31
CA ASN A 3 22.74 -21.70 -8.30
C ASN A 3 22.50 -20.98 -6.97
N THR A 4 23.22 -21.40 -5.92
CA THR A 4 23.21 -20.76 -4.60
C THR A 4 23.89 -19.39 -4.57
N ASN A 5 24.37 -18.90 -5.71
CA ASN A 5 25.15 -17.66 -5.85
C ASN A 5 24.32 -16.42 -6.27
N GLU A 6 23.00 -16.54 -6.43
CA GLU A 6 22.20 -15.37 -6.75
C GLU A 6 22.05 -14.45 -5.53
N LYS A 7 22.49 -13.18 -5.69
CA LYS A 7 22.42 -12.18 -4.62
C LYS A 7 20.96 -11.79 -4.36
N LEU A 8 20.50 -11.96 -3.11
CA LEU A 8 19.18 -11.50 -2.67
C LEU A 8 19.04 -9.98 -2.81
N PHE A 9 20.05 -9.25 -2.33
CA PHE A 9 20.07 -7.78 -2.38
C PHE A 9 20.48 -7.27 -3.77
N ASN A 10 19.69 -7.64 -4.79
CA ASN A 10 19.81 -7.05 -6.12
C ASN A 10 19.11 -5.69 -6.19
N LYS A 11 19.45 -4.86 -7.19
CA LYS A 11 18.89 -3.50 -7.34
C LYS A 11 17.37 -3.47 -7.38
N GLY A 12 16.75 -4.48 -7.99
CA GLY A 12 15.29 -4.58 -8.06
C GLY A 12 14.63 -4.87 -6.71
N PHE A 13 15.20 -5.81 -5.96
CA PHE A 13 14.73 -6.14 -4.61
C PHE A 13 14.85 -4.95 -3.65
N ILE A 14 16.00 -4.27 -3.65
CA ILE A 14 16.23 -3.09 -2.80
C ILE A 14 15.25 -1.97 -3.16
N ALA A 15 15.08 -1.66 -4.45
CA ALA A 15 14.20 -0.58 -4.88
C ALA A 15 12.72 -0.85 -4.52
N ILE A 16 12.21 -2.06 -4.77
CA ILE A 16 10.82 -2.38 -4.45
C ILE A 16 10.58 -2.44 -2.94
N THR A 17 11.55 -2.91 -2.16
CA THR A 17 11.50 -2.92 -0.69
C THR A 17 11.50 -1.50 -0.14
N PHE A 18 12.28 -0.59 -0.72
CA PHE A 18 12.29 0.82 -0.33
C PHE A 18 10.97 1.52 -0.67
N ILE A 19 10.41 1.26 -1.87
CA ILE A 19 9.08 1.75 -2.23
C ILE A 19 8.05 1.28 -1.21
N ASN A 20 8.06 -0.01 -0.86
CA ASN A 20 7.16 -0.57 0.14
C ASN A 20 7.32 0.11 1.51
N PHE A 21 8.55 0.29 1.96
CA PHE A 21 8.84 0.97 3.23
C PHE A 21 8.19 2.37 3.28
N ILE A 22 8.38 3.20 2.25
CA ILE A 22 7.82 4.56 2.22
C ILE A 22 6.29 4.53 2.11
N VAL A 23 5.70 3.62 1.33
CA VAL A 23 4.24 3.46 1.23
C VAL A 23 3.63 3.18 2.61
N TYR A 24 4.22 2.24 3.35
CA TYR A 24 3.75 1.90 4.69
C TYR A 24 4.09 2.99 5.71
N LEU A 25 5.22 3.66 5.58
CA LEU A 25 5.61 4.78 6.45
C LEU A 25 4.57 5.91 6.40
N VAL A 26 4.19 6.34 5.20
CA VAL A 26 3.15 7.38 5.01
C VAL A 26 1.80 6.91 5.54
N TYR A 27 1.43 5.64 5.30
CA TYR A 27 0.21 5.06 5.86
C TYR A 27 0.18 5.16 7.39
N TYR A 28 1.20 4.65 8.08
CA TYR A 28 1.24 4.64 9.55
C TYR A 28 1.36 6.04 10.14
N LEU A 29 2.12 6.94 9.48
CA LEU A 29 2.25 8.33 9.86
C LEU A 29 0.88 9.04 9.83
N LEU A 30 0.17 8.97 8.70
CA LEU A 30 -1.13 9.63 8.55
C LEU A 30 -2.24 8.96 9.38
N MET A 31 -2.14 7.67 9.67
CA MET A 31 -3.13 6.94 10.45
C MET A 31 -3.30 7.53 11.86
N VAL A 32 -2.20 7.88 12.50
CA VAL A 32 -2.21 8.49 13.85
C VAL A 32 -2.67 9.95 13.80
N ILE A 33 -2.18 10.70 12.82
CA ILE A 33 -2.40 12.16 12.77
C ILE A 33 -3.83 12.51 12.39
N ILE A 34 -4.43 11.79 11.44
CA ILE A 34 -5.76 12.14 10.90
C ILE A 34 -6.84 12.13 11.98
N ALA A 35 -6.78 11.18 12.93
CA ALA A 35 -7.75 11.14 14.02
C ALA A 35 -7.65 12.37 14.94
N VAL A 36 -6.42 12.82 15.25
CA VAL A 36 -6.18 14.01 16.07
C VAL A 36 -6.61 15.27 15.33
N ILE A 37 -6.23 15.40 14.06
CA ILE A 37 -6.58 16.58 13.24
C ILE A 37 -8.09 16.67 12.98
N ALA A 38 -8.77 15.56 12.79
CA ALA A 38 -10.22 15.55 12.66
C ALA A 38 -10.89 16.16 13.90
N GLN A 39 -10.40 15.85 15.08
CA GLN A 39 -10.93 16.41 16.34
C GLN A 39 -10.54 17.87 16.52
N SER A 40 -9.26 18.24 16.32
CA SER A 40 -8.76 19.58 16.60
C SER A 40 -9.20 20.61 15.56
N ASN A 41 -9.15 20.30 14.27
CA ASN A 41 -9.38 21.26 13.20
C ASN A 41 -10.81 21.20 12.62
N LEU A 42 -11.44 20.03 12.63
CA LEU A 42 -12.79 19.84 12.08
C LEU A 42 -13.85 19.63 13.18
N HIS A 43 -13.48 19.75 14.45
CA HIS A 43 -14.36 19.56 15.61
C HIS A 43 -15.11 18.20 15.58
N ALA A 44 -14.47 17.17 15.03
CA ALA A 44 -15.05 15.84 14.94
C ALA A 44 -15.23 15.20 16.32
N SER A 45 -16.34 14.51 16.52
CA SER A 45 -16.49 13.64 17.69
C SER A 45 -15.51 12.45 17.63
N LEU A 46 -15.26 11.78 18.76
CA LEU A 46 -14.42 10.58 18.83
C LEU A 46 -14.87 9.51 17.83
N GLY A 47 -16.20 9.30 17.70
CA GLY A 47 -16.77 8.36 16.74
C GLY A 47 -16.47 8.74 15.28
N GLN A 48 -16.58 10.03 14.95
CA GLN A 48 -16.26 10.54 13.61
C GLN A 48 -14.76 10.42 13.28
N ALA A 49 -13.89 10.71 14.23
CA ALA A 49 -12.44 10.55 14.08
C ALA A 49 -12.05 9.06 13.91
N GLY A 50 -12.69 8.18 14.67
CA GLY A 50 -12.54 6.72 14.52
C GLY A 50 -13.02 6.22 13.14
N LEU A 51 -14.17 6.73 12.66
CA LEU A 51 -14.68 6.41 11.33
C LEU A 51 -13.73 6.89 10.22
N ALA A 52 -13.10 8.06 10.37
CA ALA A 52 -12.10 8.54 9.41
C ALA A 52 -10.91 7.58 9.29
N SER A 53 -10.51 6.93 10.38
CA SER A 53 -9.48 5.89 10.35
C SER A 53 -9.99 4.59 9.71
N GLY A 54 -11.20 4.14 10.09
CA GLY A 54 -11.80 2.90 9.61
C GLY A 54 -12.12 2.91 8.11
N ILE A 55 -12.62 4.02 7.58
CA ILE A 55 -13.02 4.14 6.16
C ILE A 55 -11.83 3.99 5.20
N TYR A 56 -10.64 4.35 5.64
CA TYR A 56 -9.39 4.08 4.92
C TYR A 56 -9.16 2.58 4.74
N ILE A 57 -9.40 1.80 5.80
CA ILE A 57 -9.22 0.34 5.77
C ILE A 57 -10.23 -0.29 4.81
N ILE A 58 -11.46 0.23 4.77
CA ILE A 58 -12.49 -0.23 3.81
C ILE A 58 -12.02 0.04 2.38
N GLY A 59 -11.51 1.23 2.08
CA GLY A 59 -10.93 1.55 0.77
C GLY A 59 -9.78 0.62 0.39
N THR A 60 -8.88 0.35 1.35
CA THR A 60 -7.76 -0.58 1.16
C THR A 60 -8.23 -2.00 0.87
N LEU A 61 -9.21 -2.50 1.60
CA LEU A 61 -9.78 -3.83 1.42
C LEU A 61 -10.42 -3.97 0.03
N LEU A 62 -11.23 -3.01 -0.37
CA LEU A 62 -11.85 -3.00 -1.70
C LEU A 62 -10.80 -2.98 -2.81
N ALA A 63 -9.76 -2.15 -2.69
CA ALA A 63 -8.66 -2.15 -3.66
C ALA A 63 -7.98 -3.52 -3.75
N ARG A 64 -7.67 -4.16 -2.61
CA ARG A 64 -7.03 -5.48 -2.58
C ARG A 64 -7.90 -6.55 -3.24
N LEU A 65 -9.20 -6.54 -3.01
CA LEU A 65 -10.13 -7.46 -3.64
C LEU A 65 -10.25 -7.24 -5.15
N LEU A 66 -10.42 -6.00 -5.59
CA LEU A 66 -10.63 -5.67 -7.00
C LEU A 66 -9.34 -5.76 -7.82
N ILE A 67 -8.26 -5.18 -7.29
CA ILE A 67 -6.97 -5.13 -7.98
C ILE A 67 -6.23 -6.46 -7.86
N GLY A 68 -6.24 -7.11 -6.68
CA GLY A 68 -5.53 -8.36 -6.45
C GLY A 68 -5.85 -9.43 -7.48
N LYS A 69 -7.14 -9.60 -7.78
CA LYS A 69 -7.61 -10.56 -8.79
C LYS A 69 -7.25 -10.15 -10.23
N LYS A 70 -7.35 -8.86 -10.53
CA LYS A 70 -7.14 -8.34 -11.89
C LYS A 70 -5.71 -7.86 -12.16
N LEU A 71 -4.82 -7.93 -11.17
CA LEU A 71 -3.47 -7.37 -11.24
C LEU A 71 -2.69 -7.92 -12.42
N GLU A 72 -2.75 -9.24 -12.65
CA GLU A 72 -2.04 -9.87 -13.76
C GLU A 72 -2.69 -9.54 -15.12
N LEU A 73 -4.01 -9.30 -15.17
CA LEU A 73 -4.71 -8.86 -16.38
C LEU A 73 -4.43 -7.39 -16.71
N ILE A 74 -4.44 -6.52 -15.71
CA ILE A 74 -4.10 -5.09 -15.85
C ILE A 74 -2.61 -4.93 -16.16
N GLY A 75 -1.80 -5.83 -15.63
CA GLY A 75 -0.35 -5.83 -15.73
C GLY A 75 0.30 -5.18 -14.50
N ARG A 76 1.34 -5.84 -13.99
CA ARG A 76 2.09 -5.42 -12.79
C ARG A 76 2.62 -3.99 -12.89
N LYS A 77 3.17 -3.64 -14.06
CA LYS A 77 3.73 -2.31 -14.32
C LYS A 77 2.66 -1.21 -14.32
N ALA A 78 1.52 -1.47 -14.93
CA ALA A 78 0.41 -0.53 -14.99
C ALA A 78 -0.16 -0.30 -13.58
N THR A 79 -0.43 -1.39 -12.84
CA THR A 79 -0.96 -1.31 -11.48
C THR A 79 -0.01 -0.54 -10.54
N LEU A 80 1.32 -0.79 -10.62
CA LEU A 80 2.31 -0.07 -9.83
C LEU A 80 2.29 1.43 -10.12
N ARG A 81 2.32 1.83 -11.40
CA ARG A 81 2.39 3.24 -11.81
C ARG A 81 1.10 4.01 -11.55
N TYR A 82 -0.03 3.46 -11.98
CA TYR A 82 -1.33 4.11 -11.76
C TYR A 82 -1.74 4.10 -10.30
N GLY A 83 -1.41 3.03 -9.55
CA GLY A 83 -1.60 2.97 -8.10
C GLY A 83 -0.79 4.05 -7.37
N ALA A 84 0.49 4.23 -7.74
CA ALA A 84 1.34 5.28 -7.17
C ALA A 84 0.82 6.69 -7.50
N LEU A 85 0.42 6.94 -8.76
CA LEU A 85 -0.13 8.22 -9.18
C LEU A 85 -1.44 8.52 -8.45
N PHE A 86 -2.34 7.55 -8.35
CA PHE A 86 -3.60 7.71 -7.64
C PHE A 86 -3.39 7.96 -6.15
N TYR A 87 -2.44 7.24 -5.54
CA TYR A 87 -2.06 7.46 -4.14
C TYR A 87 -1.49 8.85 -3.92
N LEU A 88 -0.66 9.36 -4.85
CA LEU A 88 -0.15 10.73 -4.82
C LEU A 88 -1.28 11.77 -4.91
N LEU A 89 -2.16 11.66 -5.89
CA LEU A 89 -3.27 12.61 -6.08
C LEU A 89 -4.19 12.66 -4.86
N THR A 90 -4.51 11.51 -4.29
CA THR A 90 -5.34 11.43 -3.09
C THR A 90 -4.60 11.90 -1.83
N THR A 91 -3.27 11.81 -1.78
CA THR A 91 -2.47 12.41 -0.71
C THR A 91 -2.46 13.94 -0.82
N ILE A 92 -2.37 14.49 -2.04
CA ILE A 92 -2.50 15.94 -2.27
C ILE A 92 -3.90 16.44 -1.85
N ALA A 93 -4.95 15.66 -2.06
CA ALA A 93 -6.31 16.03 -1.71
C ALA A 93 -6.51 16.34 -0.20
N TYR A 94 -5.62 15.85 0.69
CA TYR A 94 -5.67 16.23 2.11
C TYR A 94 -5.46 17.72 2.37
N LEU A 95 -4.80 18.45 1.46
CA LEU A 95 -4.63 19.91 1.57
C LEU A 95 -5.96 20.69 1.45
N TYR A 96 -6.99 20.04 0.87
CA TYR A 96 -8.28 20.68 0.54
C TYR A 96 -9.44 20.03 1.28
N VAL A 97 -9.27 19.71 2.56
CA VAL A 97 -10.29 19.06 3.38
C VAL A 97 -10.93 20.07 4.33
N PRO A 98 -12.07 20.69 3.94
CA PRO A 98 -12.71 21.71 4.77
C PRO A 98 -13.71 21.14 5.79
N VAL A 99 -14.23 19.93 5.58
CA VAL A 99 -15.30 19.31 6.38
C VAL A 99 -15.15 17.80 6.47
N ILE A 100 -15.75 17.21 7.51
CA ILE A 100 -15.65 15.77 7.81
C ILE A 100 -16.09 14.85 6.65
N PRO A 101 -17.21 15.09 5.92
CA PRO A 101 -17.57 14.22 4.79
C PRO A 101 -16.50 14.18 3.68
N VAL A 102 -15.84 15.32 3.41
CA VAL A 102 -14.74 15.38 2.45
C VAL A 102 -13.54 14.60 2.97
N LEU A 103 -13.26 14.69 4.28
CA LEU A 103 -12.21 13.85 4.89
C LEU A 103 -12.48 12.37 4.68
N TYR A 104 -13.72 11.90 4.87
CA TYR A 104 -14.08 10.50 4.65
C TYR A 104 -13.85 10.07 3.21
N LEU A 105 -14.27 10.89 2.24
CA LEU A 105 -14.06 10.61 0.83
C LEU A 105 -12.56 10.52 0.50
N VAL A 106 -11.77 11.49 0.94
CA VAL A 106 -10.31 11.51 0.72
C VAL A 106 -9.65 10.30 1.38
N ARG A 107 -10.05 9.96 2.61
CA ARG A 107 -9.55 8.78 3.33
C ARG A 107 -9.86 7.48 2.59
N PHE A 108 -11.10 7.33 2.12
CA PHE A 108 -11.50 6.16 1.34
C PHE A 108 -10.67 6.01 0.05
N LEU A 109 -10.56 7.09 -0.73
CA LEU A 109 -9.81 7.10 -1.99
C LEU A 109 -8.31 6.89 -1.76
N ASN A 110 -7.76 7.50 -0.73
CA ASN A 110 -6.35 7.35 -0.37
C ASN A 110 -6.05 5.92 0.09
N GLY A 111 -6.96 5.31 0.89
CA GLY A 111 -6.89 3.90 1.25
C GLY A 111 -6.97 2.98 0.04
N PHE A 112 -7.80 3.30 -0.94
CA PHE A 112 -7.88 2.55 -2.20
C PHE A 112 -6.55 2.63 -2.97
N GLY A 113 -5.97 3.82 -3.10
CA GLY A 113 -4.66 4.04 -3.74
C GLY A 113 -3.54 3.25 -3.06
N TYR A 114 -3.48 3.32 -1.73
CA TYR A 114 -2.57 2.52 -0.92
C TYR A 114 -2.76 1.01 -1.14
N GLY A 115 -4.00 0.54 -1.13
CA GLY A 115 -4.33 -0.87 -1.33
C GLY A 115 -3.88 -1.38 -2.70
N ALA A 116 -4.11 -0.60 -3.77
CA ALA A 116 -3.67 -0.91 -5.11
C ALA A 116 -2.13 -0.96 -5.23
N LEU A 117 -1.46 0.06 -4.69
CA LEU A 117 0.00 0.18 -4.74
C LEU A 117 0.68 -0.92 -3.91
N SER A 118 0.23 -1.16 -2.67
CA SER A 118 0.80 -2.20 -1.82
C SER A 118 0.58 -3.60 -2.37
N THR A 119 -0.56 -3.87 -3.02
CA THR A 119 -0.79 -5.14 -3.72
C THR A 119 0.18 -5.33 -4.88
N ALA A 120 0.44 -4.28 -5.66
CA ALA A 120 1.41 -4.33 -6.74
C ALA A 120 2.83 -4.58 -6.24
N THR A 121 3.28 -3.87 -5.19
CA THR A 121 4.63 -4.06 -4.63
C THR A 121 4.83 -5.45 -4.07
N ASN A 122 3.83 -5.99 -3.33
CA ASN A 122 3.85 -7.35 -2.78
C ASN A 122 3.95 -8.43 -3.89
N THR A 123 3.28 -8.22 -5.02
CA THR A 123 3.34 -9.16 -6.15
C THR A 123 4.66 -9.03 -6.91
N ILE A 124 5.15 -7.80 -7.11
CA ILE A 124 6.35 -7.54 -7.90
C ILE A 124 7.61 -8.04 -7.19
N VAL A 125 7.71 -7.88 -5.86
CA VAL A 125 8.90 -8.27 -5.10
C VAL A 125 9.26 -9.75 -5.29
N THR A 126 8.27 -10.63 -5.41
CA THR A 126 8.50 -12.07 -5.59
C THR A 126 9.32 -12.41 -6.85
N ALA A 127 9.23 -11.57 -7.89
CA ALA A 127 9.98 -11.75 -9.14
C ALA A 127 11.46 -11.35 -9.02
N TYR A 128 11.86 -10.69 -7.93
CA TYR A 128 13.23 -10.25 -7.67
C TYR A 128 13.92 -11.07 -6.57
N ILE A 129 13.20 -11.99 -5.94
CA ILE A 129 13.73 -12.91 -4.93
C ILE A 129 14.18 -14.19 -5.60
N PRO A 130 15.45 -14.63 -5.42
CA PRO A 130 15.92 -15.91 -5.91
C PRO A 130 15.10 -17.07 -5.33
N LYS A 131 14.74 -18.07 -6.14
CA LYS A 131 13.92 -19.21 -5.69
C LYS A 131 14.53 -19.92 -4.48
N ALA A 132 15.86 -20.09 -4.46
CA ALA A 132 16.57 -20.75 -3.36
C ALA A 132 16.54 -19.97 -2.05
N ARG A 133 16.24 -18.66 -2.07
CA ARG A 133 16.22 -17.75 -0.91
C ARG A 133 14.86 -17.10 -0.71
N HIS A 134 13.79 -17.75 -1.18
CA HIS A 134 12.45 -17.15 -1.21
C HIS A 134 11.94 -16.76 0.18
N GLY A 135 12.07 -17.66 1.18
CA GLY A 135 11.66 -17.38 2.55
C GLY A 135 12.44 -16.22 3.19
N GLU A 136 13.75 -16.20 2.97
CA GLU A 136 14.63 -15.13 3.45
C GLU A 136 14.25 -13.78 2.83
N GLY A 137 14.02 -13.74 1.51
CA GLY A 137 13.65 -12.52 0.82
C GLY A 137 12.30 -11.96 1.28
N ILE A 138 11.30 -12.81 1.48
CA ILE A 138 9.99 -12.38 2.02
C ILE A 138 10.15 -11.81 3.42
N ASN A 139 10.99 -12.42 4.28
CA ASN A 139 11.23 -11.91 5.63
C ASN A 139 11.89 -10.52 5.63
N TYR A 140 12.93 -10.29 4.79
CA TYR A 140 13.53 -8.96 4.67
C TYR A 140 12.58 -7.92 4.08
N TYR A 141 11.74 -8.32 3.13
CA TYR A 141 10.70 -7.44 2.62
C TYR A 141 9.66 -7.11 3.71
N GLY A 142 9.21 -8.09 4.49
CA GLY A 142 8.31 -7.90 5.63
C GLY A 142 8.90 -6.98 6.70
N LEU A 143 10.22 -7.06 6.94
CA LEU A 143 10.93 -6.17 7.87
C LEU A 143 10.76 -4.69 7.50
N SER A 144 10.70 -4.34 6.21
CA SER A 144 10.43 -2.96 5.76
C SER A 144 9.08 -2.45 6.27
N THR A 145 8.06 -3.31 6.27
CA THR A 145 6.73 -2.98 6.81
C THR A 145 6.76 -2.80 8.32
N SER A 146 7.46 -3.69 9.04
CA SER A 146 7.61 -3.61 10.50
C SER A 146 8.36 -2.35 10.93
N LEU A 147 9.42 -1.99 10.21
CA LEU A 147 10.14 -0.73 10.43
C LEU A 147 9.24 0.49 10.19
N ALA A 148 8.46 0.48 9.12
CA ALA A 148 7.50 1.56 8.84
C ALA A 148 6.43 1.67 9.94
N ALA A 149 5.96 0.53 10.47
CA ALA A 149 4.99 0.49 11.56
C ALA A 149 5.55 1.05 12.88
N ALA A 150 6.83 0.87 13.13
CA ALA A 150 7.50 1.44 14.30
C ALA A 150 7.81 2.93 14.13
N ILE A 151 8.39 3.31 12.98
CA ILE A 151 8.87 4.68 12.73
C ILE A 151 7.70 5.63 12.40
N GLY A 152 6.69 5.18 11.65
CA GLY A 152 5.61 6.02 11.14
C GLY A 152 4.83 6.76 12.24
N PRO A 153 4.24 6.06 13.23
CA PRO A 153 3.52 6.69 14.33
C PRO A 153 4.41 7.61 15.16
N PHE A 154 5.66 7.20 15.44
CA PHE A 154 6.62 8.01 16.19
C PHE A 154 6.95 9.32 15.46
N LEU A 155 7.28 9.22 14.16
CA LEU A 155 7.51 10.39 13.31
C LEU A 155 6.28 11.28 13.23
N GLY A 156 5.09 10.66 13.10
CA GLY A 156 3.83 11.37 13.09
C GLY A 156 3.61 12.20 14.35
N LEU A 157 3.81 11.62 15.53
CA LEU A 157 3.66 12.33 16.81
C LEU A 157 4.68 13.45 16.99
N ILE A 158 5.94 13.26 16.58
CA ILE A 158 6.94 14.34 16.61
C ILE A 158 6.50 15.49 15.73
N LEU A 159 6.12 15.22 14.48
CA LEU A 159 5.69 16.26 13.56
C LEU A 159 4.43 16.98 14.05
N LEU A 160 3.48 16.27 14.64
CA LEU A 160 2.26 16.85 15.20
C LEU A 160 2.55 17.83 16.33
N ASN A 161 3.59 17.58 17.15
CA ASN A 161 3.97 18.45 18.25
C ASN A 161 4.88 19.62 17.84
N THR A 162 5.52 19.54 16.67
CA THR A 162 6.51 20.53 16.24
C THR A 162 6.10 21.34 15.02
N THR A 163 5.08 20.87 14.29
CA THR A 163 4.65 21.50 13.03
C THR A 163 3.12 21.53 12.91
N ASP A 164 2.62 22.09 11.82
CA ASP A 164 1.19 22.12 11.51
C ASP A 164 0.79 20.95 10.58
N PHE A 165 -0.53 20.77 10.41
CA PHE A 165 -1.08 19.75 9.53
C PHE A 165 -0.64 19.90 8.06
N HIS A 166 -0.56 21.14 7.57
CA HIS A 166 -0.17 21.39 6.18
C HIS A 166 1.27 20.94 5.91
N PHE A 167 2.18 21.17 6.87
CA PHE A 167 3.55 20.68 6.77
C PHE A 167 3.61 19.16 6.74
N ILE A 168 2.84 18.48 7.59
CA ILE A 168 2.81 17.02 7.65
C ILE A 168 2.28 16.43 6.35
N VAL A 169 1.22 17.00 5.79
CA VAL A 169 0.69 16.59 4.48
C VAL A 169 1.70 16.88 3.38
N ALA A 170 2.34 18.05 3.36
CA ALA A 170 3.37 18.39 2.39
C ALA A 170 4.56 17.40 2.44
N PHE A 171 5.03 17.07 3.65
CA PHE A 171 6.05 16.05 3.86
C PHE A 171 5.63 14.69 3.30
N SER A 172 4.39 14.27 3.57
CA SER A 172 3.83 13.03 3.04
C SER A 172 3.74 13.05 1.50
N ILE A 173 3.34 14.18 0.90
CA ILE A 173 3.30 14.37 -0.55
C ILE A 173 4.70 14.22 -1.15
N VAL A 174 5.72 14.81 -0.56
CA VAL A 174 7.12 14.68 -1.03
C VAL A 174 7.55 13.22 -1.03
N LEU A 175 7.28 12.48 0.05
CA LEU A 175 7.60 11.05 0.15
C LEU A 175 6.88 10.24 -0.94
N VAL A 176 5.57 10.48 -1.12
CA VAL A 176 4.77 9.77 -2.13
C VAL A 176 5.19 10.17 -3.55
N LEU A 177 5.60 11.42 -3.78
CA LEU A 177 6.14 11.87 -5.06
C LEU A 177 7.44 11.13 -5.40
N ILE A 178 8.36 11.00 -4.43
CA ILE A 178 9.63 10.26 -4.61
C ILE A 178 9.33 8.82 -5.03
N ILE A 179 8.45 8.11 -4.32
CA ILE A 179 8.12 6.73 -4.69
C ILE A 179 7.35 6.66 -6.02
N THR A 180 6.54 7.65 -6.35
CA THR A 180 5.86 7.71 -7.65
C THR A 180 6.88 7.79 -8.79
N ILE A 181 7.86 8.68 -8.67
CA ILE A 181 8.97 8.77 -9.64
C ILE A 181 9.71 7.44 -9.72
N MET A 182 10.03 6.83 -8.57
CA MET A 182 10.69 5.51 -8.54
C MET A 182 9.85 4.44 -9.23
N CYS A 183 8.53 4.40 -9.04
CA CYS A 183 7.62 3.45 -9.70
C CYS A 183 7.60 3.63 -11.23
N TYR A 184 7.74 4.85 -11.73
CA TYR A 184 7.82 5.11 -13.17
C TYR A 184 9.16 4.69 -13.76
N LEU A 185 10.26 4.89 -13.03
CA LEU A 185 11.61 4.52 -13.45
C LEU A 185 11.90 3.02 -13.25
N PHE A 186 11.16 2.35 -12.38
CA PHE A 186 11.42 0.97 -12.02
C PHE A 186 11.15 0.01 -13.18
N PRO A 187 12.13 -0.85 -13.56
CA PRO A 187 11.96 -1.84 -14.62
C PRO A 187 11.16 -3.04 -14.12
N VAL A 188 9.83 -2.98 -14.22
CA VAL A 188 8.96 -4.08 -13.81
C VAL A 188 9.08 -5.24 -14.81
N LYS A 189 9.38 -6.44 -14.30
CA LYS A 189 9.30 -7.67 -15.07
C LYS A 189 7.84 -8.08 -15.22
N ASN A 190 7.28 -7.95 -16.41
CA ASN A 190 5.95 -8.47 -16.72
C ASN A 190 6.01 -9.98 -16.92
N VAL A 191 5.02 -10.68 -16.39
CA VAL A 191 4.82 -12.12 -16.64
C VAL A 191 3.92 -12.23 -17.86
N LYS A 192 4.32 -13.04 -18.85
CA LYS A 192 3.45 -13.40 -19.96
C LYS A 192 2.44 -14.44 -19.46
N LEU A 193 1.18 -14.10 -19.45
CA LEU A 193 0.09 -15.01 -19.11
C LEU A 193 -0.20 -15.93 -20.32
N SER A 194 -0.47 -17.20 -20.07
CA SER A 194 -1.02 -18.09 -21.10
C SER A 194 -2.50 -17.76 -21.34
N GLU A 195 -3.00 -18.05 -22.55
CA GLU A 195 -4.41 -17.82 -22.90
C GLU A 195 -5.37 -18.56 -21.97
N GLU A 196 -5.00 -19.75 -21.52
CA GLU A 196 -5.75 -20.54 -20.55
C GLU A 196 -5.86 -19.83 -19.20
N HIS A 197 -4.77 -19.22 -18.74
CA HIS A 197 -4.74 -18.45 -17.49
C HIS A 197 -5.61 -17.19 -17.58
N ILE A 198 -5.58 -16.50 -18.71
CA ILE A 198 -6.43 -15.33 -18.98
C ILE A 198 -7.93 -15.72 -18.96
N LYS A 199 -8.29 -16.84 -19.60
CA LYS A 199 -9.66 -17.36 -19.58
C LYS A 199 -10.10 -17.74 -18.17
N ALA A 200 -9.25 -18.42 -17.39
CA ALA A 200 -9.54 -18.79 -16.01
C ALA A 200 -9.76 -17.56 -15.10
N LEU A 201 -8.94 -16.52 -15.26
CA LEU A 201 -9.08 -15.27 -14.52
C LEU A 201 -10.37 -14.50 -14.89
N ASN A 202 -10.77 -14.52 -16.16
CA ASN A 202 -12.00 -13.87 -16.62
C ASN A 202 -13.27 -14.62 -16.23
N GLN A 203 -13.22 -15.95 -16.12
CA GLN A 203 -14.36 -16.81 -15.74
C GLN A 203 -14.52 -16.95 -14.23
N SER A 204 -13.56 -16.46 -13.43
CA SER A 204 -13.60 -16.61 -11.99
C SER A 204 -14.75 -15.80 -11.39
N THR A 205 -15.77 -16.51 -10.88
CA THR A 205 -16.96 -15.99 -10.19
C THR A 205 -16.60 -15.44 -8.80
N PHE A 206 -17.54 -14.75 -8.13
CA PHE A 206 -17.36 -14.20 -6.77
C PHE A 206 -16.92 -15.27 -5.75
N ASP A 207 -17.32 -16.52 -5.93
CA ASP A 207 -16.91 -17.69 -5.11
C ASP A 207 -15.39 -17.97 -5.14
N SER A 208 -14.67 -17.52 -6.17
CA SER A 208 -13.20 -17.68 -6.24
C SER A 208 -12.41 -16.64 -5.46
N PHE A 209 -13.09 -15.66 -4.81
CA PHE A 209 -12.43 -14.68 -3.92
C PHE A 209 -12.11 -15.26 -2.55
N ILE A 210 -12.80 -16.32 -2.15
CA ILE A 210 -12.68 -16.91 -0.81
C ILE A 210 -12.30 -18.38 -0.97
N GLU A 211 -11.02 -18.67 -0.81
CA GLU A 211 -10.57 -20.05 -0.64
C GLU A 211 -11.07 -20.55 0.72
N LYS A 212 -12.09 -21.41 0.73
CA LYS A 212 -12.72 -21.94 1.97
C LYS A 212 -11.69 -22.56 2.92
N LYS A 213 -10.61 -23.15 2.39
CA LYS A 213 -9.51 -23.70 3.19
C LYS A 213 -8.66 -22.61 3.86
N ALA A 214 -8.45 -21.47 3.17
CA ALA A 214 -7.70 -20.33 3.74
C ALA A 214 -8.50 -19.59 4.81
N LEU A 215 -9.83 -19.61 4.75
CA LEU A 215 -10.72 -19.01 5.76
C LEU A 215 -10.52 -19.64 7.14
N PHE A 216 -10.38 -20.97 7.19
CA PHE A 216 -10.13 -21.68 8.43
C PHE A 216 -8.77 -21.32 9.05
N ILE A 217 -7.73 -21.22 8.22
CA ILE A 217 -6.38 -20.81 8.66
C ILE A 217 -6.37 -19.35 9.11
N ALA A 218 -7.06 -18.47 8.40
CA ALA A 218 -7.19 -17.06 8.78
C ALA A 218 -7.92 -16.89 10.10
N PHE A 219 -8.96 -17.69 10.35
CA PHE A 219 -9.70 -17.68 11.63
C PHE A 219 -8.85 -18.19 12.81
N MET A 220 -7.95 -19.13 12.57
CA MET A 220 -7.03 -19.66 13.61
C MET A 220 -5.87 -18.70 13.91
N ALA A 221 -5.60 -17.71 13.05
CA ALA A 221 -4.53 -16.73 13.21
C ALA A 221 -5.00 -15.43 13.92
N PHE A 222 -6.28 -15.32 14.25
CA PHE A 222 -6.90 -14.25 15.04
C PHE A 222 -7.15 -14.73 16.47
#